data_97f85b81c2a1bf02c280f571637f4728
#
_entry.id   97f85b81c2a1bf02c280f571637f4728
#
_cell.length_a   1.000
_cell.length_b   1.000
_cell.length_c   1.000
_cell.angle_alpha   90.00
_cell.angle_beta   90.00
_cell.angle_gamma   90.00
#
_symmetry.space_group_name_H-M   'P 1'
#
loop_
_entity.id
_entity.type
_entity.pdbx_description
1 polymer ?
#
loop_
_entity_poly.entity_id
_entity_poly.type
_entity_poly.pdbx_seq_one_letter_code
_entity_poly.pdbx_strand_id
1 'polypeptide(L)'
;MEDWPEWAELRARSRAFLTPWEPTWPDDSLGRDHYRRRLRQQMREWRAGEAYGLFVFLNDKRRLVGGINLSNVRRGVAQAASVGYWMGQPYAGQGLMTDALRAILPFVFDELRLHRLEAACLPHNEPSKAVLAKAGFHEEGLARQYLRINGQWADHLLFALLRADYDAMLRENR
;
A
#
# COMPACT_ATOMS: atom_id res chain seq x y z
N MET A 1 7.46 15.28 10.52
CA MET A 1 8.58 15.96 9.83
C MET A 1 9.93 15.28 10.12
N GLU A 2 10.02 14.57 11.22
CA GLU A 2 11.23 13.84 11.63
C GLU A 2 11.59 12.73 10.63
N ASP A 3 10.59 12.06 10.05
CA ASP A 3 10.79 10.95 9.12
C ASP A 3 11.17 11.38 7.69
N TRP A 4 11.13 12.68 7.35
CA TRP A 4 11.42 13.14 5.99
C TRP A 4 12.81 12.76 5.48
N PRO A 5 13.92 12.94 6.23
CA PRO A 5 15.25 12.62 5.73
C PRO A 5 15.39 11.14 5.40
N GLU A 6 14.95 10.26 6.29
CA GLU A 6 15.00 8.82 6.11
C GLU A 6 14.11 8.35 4.96
N TRP A 7 12.89 8.91 4.88
CA TRP A 7 11.97 8.63 3.76
C TRP A 7 12.56 9.08 2.42
N ALA A 8 13.09 10.29 2.33
CA ALA A 8 13.64 10.82 1.09
C ALA A 8 14.88 10.03 0.64
N GLU A 9 15.78 9.69 1.57
CA GLU A 9 16.97 8.88 1.30
C GLU A 9 16.58 7.48 0.81
N LEU A 10 15.68 6.79 1.53
CA LEU A 10 15.25 5.44 1.16
C LEU A 10 14.58 5.43 -0.22
N ARG A 11 13.71 6.40 -0.50
CA ARG A 11 13.05 6.55 -1.80
C ARG A 11 14.04 6.86 -2.91
N ALA A 12 15.01 7.76 -2.67
CA ALA A 12 16.07 8.09 -3.63
C ALA A 12 16.90 6.85 -4.02
N ARG A 13 17.37 6.11 -3.03
CA ARG A 13 18.13 4.85 -3.23
C ARG A 13 17.33 3.76 -3.95
N SER A 14 16.02 3.78 -3.78
CA SER A 14 15.12 2.79 -4.37
C SER A 14 14.47 3.25 -5.68
N ARG A 15 14.85 4.42 -6.23
CA ARG A 15 14.16 5.03 -7.37
C ARG A 15 14.06 4.10 -8.59
N ALA A 16 15.18 3.53 -9.01
CA ALA A 16 15.21 2.62 -10.16
C ALA A 16 14.36 1.35 -9.93
N PHE A 17 14.31 0.88 -8.69
CA PHE A 17 13.52 -0.29 -8.29
C PHE A 17 12.01 0.01 -8.25
N LEU A 18 11.61 1.22 -7.86
CA LEU A 18 10.20 1.60 -7.67
C LEU A 18 9.55 2.17 -8.92
N THR A 19 10.29 2.93 -9.73
CA THR A 19 9.77 3.64 -10.91
C THR A 19 8.95 2.75 -11.88
N PRO A 20 9.31 1.49 -12.15
CA PRO A 20 8.52 0.63 -13.03
C PRO A 20 7.11 0.32 -12.53
N TRP A 21 6.86 0.51 -11.24
CA TRP A 21 5.63 0.09 -10.55
C TRP A 21 4.74 1.26 -10.09
N GLU A 22 5.23 2.49 -10.21
CA GLU A 22 4.59 3.67 -9.65
C GLU A 22 4.23 4.72 -10.73
N PRO A 23 3.31 5.63 -10.42
CA PRO A 23 3.11 6.83 -11.23
C PRO A 23 4.42 7.61 -11.40
N THR A 24 4.49 8.43 -12.47
CA THR A 24 5.65 9.30 -12.70
C THR A 24 5.93 10.18 -11.49
N TRP A 25 7.16 10.16 -11.03
CA TRP A 25 7.59 10.99 -9.90
C TRP A 25 7.81 12.43 -10.38
N PRO A 26 7.19 13.44 -9.76
CA PRO A 26 7.54 14.83 -9.97
C PRO A 26 9.01 15.10 -9.64
N ASP A 27 9.61 16.10 -10.26
CA ASP A 27 11.04 16.45 -10.05
C ASP A 27 11.32 16.81 -8.59
N ASP A 28 10.37 17.48 -7.91
CA ASP A 28 10.46 17.87 -6.50
C ASP A 28 9.97 16.79 -5.52
N SER A 29 9.64 15.58 -6.01
CA SER A 29 8.93 14.53 -5.25
C SER A 29 9.58 14.17 -3.91
N LEU A 30 10.90 14.24 -3.79
CA LEU A 30 11.67 13.96 -2.58
C LEU A 30 11.98 15.21 -1.75
N GLY A 31 11.61 16.39 -2.25
CA GLY A 31 11.84 17.66 -1.58
C GLY A 31 11.04 17.81 -0.28
N ARG A 32 11.61 18.55 0.68
CA ARG A 32 11.00 18.79 1.99
C ARG A 32 9.62 19.45 1.90
N ASP A 33 9.46 20.39 0.98
CA ASP A 33 8.20 21.11 0.80
C ASP A 33 7.14 20.22 0.15
N HIS A 34 7.52 19.38 -0.81
CA HIS A 34 6.63 18.35 -1.36
C HIS A 34 6.16 17.40 -0.27
N TYR A 35 7.07 16.89 0.54
CA TYR A 35 6.76 16.01 1.67
C TYR A 35 5.82 16.69 2.68
N ARG A 36 6.04 17.98 2.99
CA ARG A 36 5.16 18.76 3.87
C ARG A 36 3.75 18.91 3.29
N ARG A 37 3.62 19.21 1.99
CA ARG A 37 2.31 19.25 1.30
C ARG A 37 1.60 17.92 1.37
N ARG A 38 2.32 16.82 1.10
CA ARG A 38 1.81 15.45 1.19
C ARG A 38 1.31 15.12 2.61
N LEU A 39 2.07 15.42 3.64
CA LEU A 39 1.63 15.18 5.02
C LEU A 39 0.36 15.96 5.37
N ARG A 40 0.26 17.24 4.97
CA ARG A 40 -0.95 18.03 5.21
C ARG A 40 -2.17 17.42 4.51
N GLN A 41 -1.99 16.93 3.28
CA GLN A 41 -3.04 16.23 2.55
C GLN A 41 -3.45 14.95 3.26
N GLN A 42 -2.50 14.10 3.61
CA GLN A 42 -2.76 12.85 4.34
C GLN A 42 -3.46 13.09 5.68
N MET A 43 -3.09 14.15 6.41
CA MET A 43 -3.77 14.50 7.65
C MET A 43 -5.24 14.93 7.45
N ARG A 44 -5.55 15.63 6.35
CA ARG A 44 -6.93 15.97 6.00
C ARG A 44 -7.75 14.74 5.65
N GLU A 45 -7.21 13.89 4.78
CA GLU A 45 -7.83 12.64 4.35
C GLU A 45 -8.06 11.69 5.53
N TRP A 46 -7.09 11.59 6.44
CA TRP A 46 -7.20 10.81 7.67
C TRP A 46 -8.36 11.29 8.54
N ARG A 47 -8.45 12.60 8.78
CA ARG A 47 -9.54 13.20 9.57
C ARG A 47 -10.90 13.04 8.90
N ALA A 48 -10.95 13.06 7.58
CA ALA A 48 -12.16 12.84 6.81
C ALA A 48 -12.54 11.34 6.71
N GLY A 49 -11.66 10.42 7.09
CA GLY A 49 -11.87 8.98 6.93
C GLY A 49 -11.81 8.50 5.47
N GLU A 50 -11.11 9.24 4.60
CA GLU A 50 -11.03 9.00 3.16
C GLU A 50 -9.80 8.22 2.74
N ALA A 51 -8.68 8.41 3.45
CA ALA A 51 -7.44 7.70 3.21
C ALA A 51 -6.55 7.66 4.47
N TYR A 52 -5.66 6.65 4.54
CA TYR A 52 -4.77 6.43 5.68
C TYR A 52 -3.37 6.07 5.16
N GLY A 53 -2.43 7.01 5.30
CA GLY A 53 -1.03 6.79 4.97
C GLY A 53 -0.26 6.27 6.19
N LEU A 54 0.42 5.15 6.05
CA LEU A 54 1.16 4.45 7.10
C LEU A 54 2.60 4.23 6.65
N PHE A 55 3.54 4.33 7.57
CA PHE A 55 4.91 3.90 7.37
C PHE A 55 5.14 2.51 7.98
N VAL A 56 6.02 1.74 7.34
CA VAL A 56 6.47 0.44 7.83
C VAL A 56 7.87 0.61 8.40
N PHE A 57 8.02 0.30 9.69
CA PHE A 57 9.29 0.36 10.40
C PHE A 57 9.72 -1.04 10.86
N LEU A 58 11.04 -1.30 10.88
CA LEU A 58 11.58 -2.41 11.65
C LEU A 58 11.55 -2.07 13.13
N ASN A 59 11.03 -2.98 13.95
CA ASN A 59 10.78 -2.74 15.38
C ASN A 59 12.05 -2.45 16.19
N ASP A 60 13.17 -3.09 15.85
CA ASP A 60 14.42 -3.05 16.61
C ASP A 60 15.11 -1.69 16.62
N LYS A 61 14.95 -0.89 15.54
CA LYS A 61 15.69 0.38 15.34
C LYS A 61 14.83 1.54 14.85
N ARG A 62 13.51 1.40 14.81
CA ARG A 62 12.60 2.37 14.18
C ARG A 62 13.05 2.77 12.77
N ARG A 63 13.68 1.84 12.04
CA ARG A 63 14.17 2.08 10.68
C ARG A 63 13.04 1.98 9.69
N LEU A 64 12.84 3.04 8.92
CA LEU A 64 11.83 3.07 7.85
C LEU A 64 12.22 2.12 6.72
N VAL A 65 11.33 1.20 6.35
CA VAL A 65 11.57 0.21 5.30
C VAL A 65 10.58 0.30 4.15
N GLY A 66 9.41 0.92 4.34
CA GLY A 66 8.38 1.01 3.33
C GLY A 66 7.18 1.84 3.78
N GLY A 67 6.10 1.72 3.05
CA GLY A 67 4.84 2.36 3.39
C GLY A 67 3.64 1.67 2.79
N ILE A 68 2.49 1.85 3.44
CA ILE A 68 1.18 1.39 3.02
C ILE A 68 0.25 2.60 2.95
N ASN A 69 -0.61 2.64 1.95
CA ASN A 69 -1.63 3.65 1.84
C ASN A 69 -2.98 2.97 1.59
N LEU A 70 -3.92 3.20 2.50
CA LEU A 70 -5.33 2.90 2.26
C LEU A 70 -5.96 4.14 1.64
N SER A 71 -6.63 3.99 0.53
CA SER A 71 -7.27 5.06 -0.23
C SER A 71 -8.64 4.63 -0.76
N ASN A 72 -9.37 5.57 -1.35
CA ASN A 72 -10.69 5.28 -1.90
C ASN A 72 -11.62 4.59 -0.88
N VAL A 73 -11.61 5.06 0.36
CA VAL A 73 -12.49 4.52 1.39
C VAL A 73 -13.93 4.86 1.04
N ARG A 74 -14.68 3.86 0.65
CA ARG A 74 -16.09 3.95 0.25
C ARG A 74 -16.96 3.34 1.33
N ARG A 75 -17.91 4.11 1.81
CA ARG A 75 -18.91 3.68 2.78
C ARG A 75 -20.21 3.26 2.09
N GLY A 76 -21.28 3.13 2.82
CA GLY A 76 -22.60 2.72 2.30
C GLY A 76 -22.59 1.30 1.78
N VAL A 77 -23.04 1.08 0.57
CA VAL A 77 -23.20 -0.26 -0.03
C VAL A 77 -21.87 -0.92 -0.43
N ALA A 78 -20.81 -0.15 -0.64
CA ALA A 78 -19.51 -0.69 -1.05
C ALA A 78 -18.68 -1.20 0.15
N GLN A 79 -18.60 -0.43 1.22
CA GLN A 79 -17.79 -0.72 2.42
C GLN A 79 -16.39 -1.26 2.07
N ALA A 80 -15.67 -0.55 1.20
CA ALA A 80 -14.41 -1.00 0.63
C ALA A 80 -13.33 0.09 0.67
N ALA A 81 -12.07 -0.31 0.62
CA ALA A 81 -10.93 0.55 0.39
C ALA A 81 -9.93 -0.11 -0.55
N SER A 82 -9.07 0.70 -1.17
CA SER A 82 -7.93 0.23 -1.96
C SER A 82 -6.66 0.32 -1.12
N VAL A 83 -5.80 -0.69 -1.19
CA VAL A 83 -4.47 -0.68 -0.58
C VAL A 83 -3.40 -0.61 -1.65
N GLY A 84 -2.48 0.34 -1.49
CA GLY A 84 -1.23 0.42 -2.23
C GLY A 84 -0.06 0.39 -1.26
N TYR A 85 1.11 -0.07 -1.70
CA TYR A 85 2.30 -0.18 -0.87
C TYR A 85 3.58 -0.05 -1.68
N TRP A 86 4.64 0.26 -0.99
CA TRP A 86 6.00 0.27 -1.52
C TRP A 86 6.99 -0.23 -0.47
N MET A 87 8.08 -0.82 -0.93
CA MET A 87 9.18 -1.30 -0.08
C MET A 87 10.49 -0.73 -0.60
N GLY A 88 11.33 -0.24 0.30
CA GLY A 88 12.70 0.14 -0.05
C GLY A 88 13.47 -1.05 -0.60
N GLN A 89 14.22 -0.84 -1.69
CA GLN A 89 14.97 -1.91 -2.37
C GLN A 89 15.81 -2.77 -1.42
N PRO A 90 16.55 -2.22 -0.41
CA PRO A 90 17.36 -3.03 0.50
C PRO A 90 16.56 -4.01 1.37
N TYR A 91 15.25 -3.83 1.47
CA TYR A 91 14.35 -4.60 2.33
C TYR A 91 13.36 -5.48 1.55
N ALA A 92 13.46 -5.44 0.22
CA ALA A 92 12.61 -6.25 -0.65
C ALA A 92 12.93 -7.75 -0.52
N GLY A 93 11.93 -8.62 -0.76
CA GLY A 93 12.09 -10.08 -0.76
C GLY A 93 12.23 -10.74 0.61
N GLN A 94 12.12 -10.00 1.72
CA GLN A 94 12.31 -10.49 3.09
C GLN A 94 10.99 -10.79 3.83
N GLY A 95 9.85 -10.77 3.14
CA GLY A 95 8.52 -11.01 3.75
C GLY A 95 7.92 -9.81 4.48
N LEU A 96 8.69 -8.74 4.74
CA LEU A 96 8.29 -7.60 5.56
C LEU A 96 7.00 -6.91 5.07
N MET A 97 6.77 -6.82 3.75
CA MET A 97 5.53 -6.22 3.24
C MET A 97 4.32 -7.13 3.44
N THR A 98 4.49 -8.45 3.35
CA THR A 98 3.42 -9.41 3.68
C THR A 98 3.02 -9.28 5.14
N ASP A 99 3.99 -9.19 6.04
CA ASP A 99 3.74 -9.03 7.47
C ASP A 99 3.07 -7.67 7.77
N ALA A 100 3.53 -6.60 7.12
CA ALA A 100 2.93 -5.28 7.25
C ALA A 100 1.48 -5.24 6.75
N LEU A 101 1.18 -5.89 5.61
CA LEU A 101 -0.20 -6.01 5.12
C LEU A 101 -1.08 -6.79 6.09
N ARG A 102 -0.60 -7.90 6.64
CA ARG A 102 -1.34 -8.65 7.66
C ARG A 102 -1.59 -7.82 8.91
N ALA A 103 -0.61 -7.03 9.33
CA ALA A 103 -0.70 -6.19 10.53
C ALA A 103 -1.75 -5.08 10.42
N ILE A 104 -2.10 -4.61 9.22
CA ILE A 104 -3.15 -3.60 9.04
C ILE A 104 -4.56 -4.19 8.93
N LEU A 105 -4.73 -5.51 8.77
CA LEU A 105 -6.06 -6.11 8.58
C LEU A 105 -7.01 -5.85 9.75
N PRO A 106 -6.59 -5.93 11.03
CA PRO A 106 -7.46 -5.54 12.15
C PRO A 106 -7.95 -4.09 12.05
N PHE A 107 -7.08 -3.15 11.65
CA PHE A 107 -7.46 -1.75 11.44
C PHE A 107 -8.53 -1.64 10.34
N VAL A 108 -8.36 -2.34 9.22
CA VAL A 108 -9.30 -2.31 8.09
C VAL A 108 -10.65 -2.93 8.45
N PHE A 109 -10.63 -4.13 9.03
CA PHE A 109 -11.84 -4.93 9.22
C PHE A 109 -12.53 -4.70 10.56
N ASP A 110 -11.79 -4.44 11.64
CA ASP A 110 -12.37 -4.29 12.97
C ASP A 110 -12.60 -2.83 13.35
N GLU A 111 -11.64 -1.93 13.07
CA GLU A 111 -11.77 -0.51 13.40
C GLU A 111 -12.54 0.26 12.32
N LEU A 112 -12.11 0.18 11.04
CA LEU A 112 -12.82 0.83 9.94
C LEU A 112 -14.11 0.11 9.54
N ARG A 113 -14.31 -1.14 9.96
CA ARG A 113 -15.49 -1.98 9.69
C ARG A 113 -15.80 -2.08 8.19
N LEU A 114 -14.77 -2.22 7.38
CA LEU A 114 -14.95 -2.43 5.95
C LEU A 114 -15.28 -3.90 5.68
N HIS A 115 -15.99 -4.13 4.57
CA HIS A 115 -16.30 -5.46 4.07
C HIS A 115 -15.21 -6.01 3.16
N ARG A 116 -14.46 -5.11 2.49
CA ARG A 116 -13.56 -5.48 1.39
C ARG A 116 -12.32 -4.59 1.36
N LEU A 117 -11.16 -5.20 1.17
CA LEU A 117 -9.89 -4.53 0.88
C LEU A 117 -9.42 -4.92 -0.52
N GLU A 118 -9.27 -3.93 -1.41
CA GLU A 118 -8.89 -4.10 -2.80
C GLU A 118 -7.42 -3.77 -3.02
N ALA A 119 -6.77 -4.48 -3.94
CA ALA A 119 -5.42 -4.17 -4.41
C ALA A 119 -5.32 -4.38 -5.92
N ALA A 120 -4.38 -3.71 -6.56
CA ALA A 120 -4.09 -3.91 -7.97
C ALA A 120 -2.58 -3.90 -8.21
N CYS A 121 -2.10 -4.74 -9.12
CA CYS A 121 -0.70 -4.72 -9.55
C CYS A 121 -0.58 -5.02 -11.04
N LEU A 122 0.54 -4.59 -11.64
CA LEU A 122 0.85 -4.92 -13.03
C LEU A 122 0.94 -6.45 -13.20
N PRO A 123 0.46 -7.03 -14.32
CA PRO A 123 0.43 -8.48 -14.51
C PRO A 123 1.80 -9.17 -14.40
N HIS A 124 2.87 -8.46 -14.73
CA HIS A 124 4.24 -8.93 -14.65
C HIS A 124 4.97 -8.58 -13.34
N ASN A 125 4.26 -8.02 -12.34
CA ASN A 125 4.83 -7.71 -11.03
C ASN A 125 4.73 -8.94 -10.10
N GLU A 126 5.56 -9.96 -10.38
CA GLU A 126 5.58 -11.21 -9.62
C GLU A 126 5.79 -11.01 -8.11
N PRO A 127 6.70 -10.10 -7.65
CA PRO A 127 6.83 -9.83 -6.23
C PRO A 127 5.54 -9.33 -5.58
N SER A 128 4.79 -8.43 -6.23
CA SER A 128 3.53 -7.91 -5.69
C SER A 128 2.45 -8.99 -5.65
N LYS A 129 2.32 -9.80 -6.69
CA LYS A 129 1.40 -10.96 -6.71
C LYS A 129 1.67 -11.92 -5.56
N ALA A 130 2.95 -12.25 -5.33
CA ALA A 130 3.34 -13.12 -4.23
C ALA A 130 3.04 -12.52 -2.85
N VAL A 131 3.24 -11.21 -2.67
CA VAL A 131 2.88 -10.50 -1.42
C VAL A 131 1.38 -10.57 -1.18
N LEU A 132 0.56 -10.26 -2.19
CA LEU A 132 -0.90 -10.27 -2.07
C LEU A 132 -1.44 -11.68 -1.77
N ALA A 133 -1.01 -12.68 -2.52
CA ALA A 133 -1.42 -14.08 -2.29
C ALA A 133 -1.05 -14.55 -0.87
N LYS A 134 0.18 -14.28 -0.40
CA LYS A 134 0.62 -14.63 0.96
C LYS A 134 -0.12 -13.83 2.04
N ALA A 135 -0.59 -12.63 1.76
CA ALA A 135 -1.40 -11.85 2.67
C ALA A 135 -2.88 -12.28 2.70
N GLY A 136 -3.28 -13.23 1.86
CA GLY A 136 -4.63 -13.80 1.82
C GLY A 136 -5.56 -13.17 0.77
N PHE A 137 -5.04 -12.32 -0.13
CA PHE A 137 -5.84 -11.75 -1.20
C PHE A 137 -6.09 -12.78 -2.31
N HIS A 138 -7.29 -12.75 -2.88
CA HIS A 138 -7.70 -13.52 -4.04
C HIS A 138 -7.64 -12.66 -5.30
N GLU A 139 -7.14 -13.23 -6.40
CA GLU A 139 -7.19 -12.60 -7.72
C GLU A 139 -8.61 -12.68 -8.28
N GLU A 140 -9.12 -11.55 -8.80
CA GLU A 140 -10.48 -11.45 -9.32
C GLU A 140 -10.55 -11.20 -10.83
N GLY A 141 -9.43 -10.83 -11.44
CA GLY A 141 -9.39 -10.64 -12.89
C GLY A 141 -8.49 -9.52 -13.36
N LEU A 142 -8.55 -9.24 -14.67
CA LEU A 142 -7.75 -8.25 -15.36
C LEU A 142 -8.58 -7.01 -15.70
N ALA A 143 -8.11 -5.84 -15.24
CA ALA A 143 -8.64 -4.54 -15.65
C ALA A 143 -7.73 -3.92 -16.70
N ARG A 144 -8.27 -3.69 -17.91
CA ARG A 144 -7.49 -3.11 -19.01
C ARG A 144 -7.31 -1.61 -18.82
N GLN A 145 -6.09 -1.10 -19.07
CA GLN A 145 -5.73 0.32 -18.99
C GLN A 145 -6.25 0.99 -17.69
N TYR A 146 -6.03 0.32 -16.58
CA TYR A 146 -6.65 0.66 -15.30
C TYR A 146 -5.98 1.84 -14.59
N LEU A 147 -4.64 1.83 -14.50
CA LEU A 147 -3.88 2.89 -13.86
C LEU A 147 -2.75 3.39 -14.77
N ARG A 148 -2.37 4.65 -14.58
CA ARG A 148 -1.28 5.27 -15.32
C ARG A 148 0.03 5.10 -14.55
N ILE A 149 0.87 4.17 -15.01
CA ILE A 149 2.17 3.85 -14.43
C ILE A 149 3.28 4.43 -15.29
N ASN A 150 4.21 5.15 -14.70
CA ASN A 150 5.31 5.81 -15.39
C ASN A 150 4.87 6.53 -16.69
N GLY A 151 3.73 7.23 -16.62
CA GLY A 151 3.18 8.02 -17.72
C GLY A 151 2.36 7.24 -18.75
N GLN A 152 2.22 5.92 -18.66
CA GLN A 152 1.47 5.09 -19.60
C GLN A 152 0.30 4.36 -18.92
N TRP A 153 -0.85 4.28 -19.59
CA TRP A 153 -1.96 3.46 -19.14
C TRP A 153 -1.58 1.98 -19.22
N ALA A 154 -1.77 1.25 -18.15
CA ALA A 154 -1.37 -0.14 -18.03
C ALA A 154 -2.50 -1.02 -17.48
N ASP A 155 -2.54 -2.26 -17.96
CA ASP A 155 -3.43 -3.29 -17.43
C ASP A 155 -2.99 -3.69 -16.02
N HIS A 156 -3.95 -4.02 -15.17
CA HIS A 156 -3.69 -4.48 -13.81
C HIS A 156 -4.49 -5.73 -13.50
N LEU A 157 -3.87 -6.66 -12.78
CA LEU A 157 -4.58 -7.70 -12.06
C LEU A 157 -5.22 -7.09 -10.81
N LEU A 158 -6.48 -7.41 -10.61
CA LEU A 158 -7.26 -6.98 -9.45
C LEU A 158 -7.28 -8.09 -8.40
N PHE A 159 -7.13 -7.69 -7.16
CA PHE A 159 -7.13 -8.57 -6.00
C PHE A 159 -8.07 -8.02 -4.93
N ALA A 160 -8.65 -8.91 -4.14
CA ALA A 160 -9.42 -8.54 -2.97
C ALA A 160 -9.21 -9.49 -1.80
N LEU A 161 -9.37 -8.95 -0.60
CA LEU A 161 -9.52 -9.67 0.65
C LEU A 161 -10.86 -9.25 1.27
N LEU A 162 -11.72 -10.20 1.57
CA LEU A 162 -13.02 -9.95 2.17
C LEU A 162 -12.97 -10.09 3.70
N ARG A 163 -13.93 -9.49 4.39
CA ARG A 163 -14.14 -9.70 5.82
C ARG A 163 -14.22 -11.20 6.17
N ALA A 164 -14.92 -11.99 5.38
CA ALA A 164 -15.07 -13.42 5.60
C ALA A 164 -13.72 -14.18 5.53
N ASP A 165 -12.84 -13.79 4.61
CA ASP A 165 -11.49 -14.36 4.47
C ASP A 165 -10.63 -14.04 5.70
N TYR A 166 -10.68 -12.78 6.15
CA TYR A 166 -10.00 -12.36 7.37
C TYR A 166 -10.48 -13.13 8.60
N ASP A 167 -11.79 -13.31 8.76
CA ASP A 167 -12.37 -14.09 9.86
C ASP A 167 -11.96 -15.57 9.80
N ALA A 168 -11.79 -16.14 8.60
CA ALA A 168 -11.27 -17.50 8.40
C ALA A 168 -9.79 -17.60 8.84
N MET A 169 -8.94 -16.65 8.41
CA MET A 169 -7.53 -16.58 8.82
C MET A 169 -7.35 -16.51 10.35
N LEU A 170 -8.22 -15.77 11.04
CA LEU A 170 -8.18 -15.69 12.51
C LEU A 170 -8.54 -17.02 13.19
N ARG A 171 -9.41 -17.83 12.59
CA ARG A 171 -9.76 -19.15 13.12
C ARG A 171 -8.64 -20.17 12.95
N GLU A 172 -7.91 -20.12 11.83
CA GLU A 172 -6.80 -21.03 11.54
C GLU A 172 -5.56 -20.78 12.40
N ASN A 173 -5.42 -19.56 12.93
CA ASN A 173 -4.29 -19.16 13.78
C ASN A 173 -4.56 -19.32 15.30
N ARG A 174 -5.69 -19.91 15.69
CA ARG A 174 -6.04 -20.24 17.08
C ARG A 174 -5.77 -21.69 17.41
#